data_7acbca2c9dc2a9a5f3fb82dae201db90
#
_entry.id   7acbca2c9dc2a9a5f3fb82dae201db90
#
_cell.length_a   1.000
_cell.length_b   1.000
_cell.length_c   1.000
_cell.angle_alpha   90.00
_cell.angle_beta   90.00
_cell.angle_gamma   90.00
#
_symmetry.space_group_name_H-M   'P 1'
#
loop_
_entity.id
_entity.type
_entity.pdbx_description
1 polymer ?
#
loop_
_entity_poly.entity_id
_entity_poly.type
_entity_poly.pdbx_seq_one_letter_code
_entity_poly.pdbx_strand_id
1 'polypeptide(L)'
;MSWDALKSQKEKTIPTNSVDGFIRNPEDETKLNKHFANVFKGEEGKAVIDYLKYITTETVAGPNITSNGLFHIEGMRFLMGVITTRIKKGENDGR
;
A
#
# COMPACT_ATOMS: atom_id res chain seq x y z
N MET A 1 12.44 -13.41 -28.42
CA MET A 1 11.62 -14.18 -27.48
C MET A 1 10.23 -13.59 -27.42
N SER A 2 9.23 -14.43 -27.45
CA SER A 2 7.87 -13.93 -27.35
C SER A 2 7.57 -13.57 -25.88
N TRP A 3 6.71 -12.61 -25.72
CA TRP A 3 6.27 -12.20 -24.39
C TRP A 3 5.60 -13.35 -23.63
N ASP A 4 4.81 -14.14 -24.34
CA ASP A 4 4.10 -15.26 -23.71
C ASP A 4 5.04 -16.33 -23.19
N ALA A 5 6.09 -16.64 -23.95
CA ALA A 5 7.07 -17.62 -23.50
C ALA A 5 7.78 -17.13 -22.23
N LEU A 6 8.15 -15.86 -22.21
CA LEU A 6 8.81 -15.28 -21.03
C LEU A 6 7.87 -15.31 -19.83
N LYS A 7 6.64 -14.91 -20.02
CA LYS A 7 5.65 -14.88 -18.96
C LYS A 7 5.40 -16.29 -18.40
N SER A 8 5.26 -17.26 -19.29
CA SER A 8 5.00 -18.64 -18.89
C SER A 8 6.13 -19.22 -18.04
N GLN A 9 7.37 -18.94 -18.42
CA GLN A 9 8.52 -19.48 -17.73
C GLN A 9 8.76 -18.84 -16.37
N LYS A 10 8.39 -17.57 -16.22
CA LYS A 10 8.76 -16.80 -15.05
C LYS A 10 7.57 -16.29 -14.25
N GLU A 11 6.44 -16.88 -14.49
CA GLU A 11 5.20 -16.44 -13.89
C GLU A 11 5.27 -16.33 -12.36
N LYS A 12 5.96 -17.28 -11.72
CA LYS A 12 6.07 -17.32 -10.27
C LYS A 12 7.15 -16.40 -9.71
N THR A 13 8.06 -15.95 -10.56
CA THR A 13 9.22 -15.19 -10.13
C THR A 13 9.33 -13.82 -10.77
N ILE A 14 8.39 -13.49 -11.68
CA ILE A 14 8.40 -12.19 -12.33
C ILE A 14 8.11 -11.11 -11.30
N PRO A 15 9.03 -10.16 -11.10
CA PRO A 15 8.75 -9.05 -10.20
C PRO A 15 7.63 -8.19 -10.78
N THR A 16 6.77 -7.69 -9.91
CA THR A 16 5.69 -6.80 -10.30
C THR A 16 5.79 -5.51 -9.52
N ASN A 17 5.24 -4.44 -10.11
CA ASN A 17 5.14 -3.18 -9.40
C ASN A 17 4.15 -3.34 -8.27
N SER A 18 4.60 -3.00 -7.08
CA SER A 18 3.81 -3.04 -5.88
C SER A 18 3.04 -1.73 -5.71
N VAL A 19 2.14 -1.69 -4.74
CA VAL A 19 1.39 -0.48 -4.42
C VAL A 19 2.30 0.67 -4.00
N ASP A 20 3.51 0.36 -3.54
CA ASP A 20 4.47 1.38 -3.14
C ASP A 20 5.44 1.79 -4.27
N GLY A 21 5.28 1.22 -5.46
CA GLY A 21 6.12 1.53 -6.61
C GLY A 21 7.41 0.74 -6.72
N PHE A 22 7.73 -0.06 -5.71
CA PHE A 22 8.91 -0.93 -5.78
C PHE A 22 8.56 -2.24 -6.46
N ILE A 23 9.54 -2.81 -7.16
CA ILE A 23 9.36 -4.09 -7.85
C ILE A 23 9.67 -5.22 -6.88
N ARG A 24 8.72 -6.14 -6.71
CA ARG A 24 8.87 -7.30 -5.81
C ARG A 24 8.39 -8.56 -6.46
N ASN A 25 8.91 -9.66 -5.96
CA ASN A 25 8.40 -10.99 -6.26
C ASN A 25 6.95 -11.08 -5.76
N PRO A 26 6.02 -11.64 -6.56
CA PRO A 26 4.62 -11.72 -6.14
C PRO A 26 4.40 -12.44 -4.82
N GLU A 27 5.21 -13.45 -4.51
CA GLU A 27 5.07 -14.16 -3.24
C GLU A 27 5.42 -13.26 -2.05
N ASP A 28 6.45 -12.46 -2.20
CA ASP A 28 6.85 -11.52 -1.16
C ASP A 28 5.81 -10.42 -0.99
N GLU A 29 5.23 -9.98 -2.08
CA GLU A 29 4.18 -8.98 -2.05
C GLU A 29 2.96 -9.51 -1.30
N THR A 30 2.57 -10.73 -1.56
CA THR A 30 1.44 -11.37 -0.89
C THR A 30 1.69 -11.51 0.62
N LYS A 31 2.90 -11.92 0.99
CA LYS A 31 3.26 -12.04 2.40
C LYS A 31 3.20 -10.70 3.11
N LEU A 32 3.71 -9.67 2.46
CA LEU A 32 3.71 -8.33 3.03
C LEU A 32 2.28 -7.83 3.24
N ASN A 33 1.40 -8.06 2.27
CA ASN A 33 0.00 -7.70 2.41
C ASN A 33 -0.65 -8.39 3.60
N LYS A 34 -0.35 -9.67 3.80
CA LYS A 34 -0.89 -10.43 4.94
C LYS A 34 -0.38 -9.89 6.26
N HIS A 35 0.88 -9.49 6.32
CA HIS A 35 1.42 -8.88 7.53
C HIS A 35 0.65 -7.62 7.88
N PHE A 36 0.39 -6.77 6.90
CA PHE A 36 -0.38 -5.56 7.13
C PHE A 36 -1.79 -5.88 7.63
N ALA A 37 -2.46 -6.82 6.99
CA ALA A 37 -3.80 -7.21 7.41
C ALA A 37 -3.80 -7.74 8.84
N ASN A 38 -2.82 -8.55 9.20
CA ASN A 38 -2.75 -9.15 10.52
C ASN A 38 -2.48 -8.13 11.61
N VAL A 39 -1.61 -7.17 11.34
CA VAL A 39 -1.27 -6.14 12.32
C VAL A 39 -2.49 -5.26 12.64
N PHE A 40 -3.30 -4.97 11.64
CA PHE A 40 -4.36 -3.97 11.79
C PHE A 40 -5.78 -4.57 11.87
N LYS A 41 -5.91 -5.87 12.05
CA LYS A 41 -7.25 -6.50 12.02
C LYS A 41 -8.04 -6.37 13.31
N GLY A 42 -7.39 -6.17 14.45
CA GLY A 42 -8.08 -6.09 15.74
C GLY A 42 -8.53 -4.67 16.06
N GLU A 43 -9.16 -4.51 17.22
CA GLU A 43 -9.61 -3.19 17.66
C GLU A 43 -8.47 -2.20 17.78
N GLU A 44 -7.36 -2.64 18.34
CA GLU A 44 -6.19 -1.78 18.50
C GLU A 44 -5.65 -1.35 17.14
N GLY A 45 -5.54 -2.31 16.19
CA GLY A 45 -5.09 -1.99 14.85
C GLY A 45 -6.01 -1.02 14.15
N LYS A 46 -7.32 -1.20 14.31
CA LYS A 46 -8.30 -0.29 13.70
C LYS A 46 -8.21 1.12 14.30
N ALA A 47 -8.01 1.20 15.61
CA ALA A 47 -7.85 2.50 16.25
C ALA A 47 -6.63 3.24 15.72
N VAL A 48 -5.52 2.52 15.53
CA VAL A 48 -4.30 3.11 14.96
C VAL A 48 -4.54 3.59 13.54
N ILE A 49 -5.18 2.76 12.71
CA ILE A 49 -5.48 3.13 11.32
C ILE A 49 -6.38 4.36 11.26
N ASP A 50 -7.40 4.42 12.11
CA ASP A 50 -8.29 5.58 12.13
C ASP A 50 -7.54 6.85 12.50
N TYR A 51 -6.64 6.77 13.47
CA TYR A 51 -5.80 7.88 13.83
C TYR A 51 -4.92 8.33 12.67
N LEU A 52 -4.27 7.36 12.00
CA LEU A 52 -3.38 7.67 10.88
C LEU A 52 -4.14 8.30 9.72
N LYS A 53 -5.36 7.83 9.46
CA LYS A 53 -6.20 8.45 8.42
C LYS A 53 -6.55 9.87 8.80
N TYR A 54 -6.87 10.10 10.05
CA TYR A 54 -7.24 11.44 10.52
C TYR A 54 -6.13 12.45 10.27
N ILE A 55 -4.88 12.08 10.56
CA ILE A 55 -3.76 13.01 10.40
C ILE A 55 -3.18 13.03 8.99
N THR A 56 -3.68 12.20 8.08
CA THR A 56 -3.16 12.13 6.71
C THR A 56 -4.26 12.41 5.67
N THR A 57 -5.06 11.40 5.34
CA THR A 57 -6.01 11.51 4.23
C THR A 57 -7.18 12.43 4.53
N GLU A 58 -7.52 12.61 5.80
CA GLU A 58 -8.62 13.50 6.20
C GLU A 58 -8.16 14.92 6.50
N THR A 59 -6.87 15.18 6.44
CA THR A 59 -6.33 16.52 6.61
C THR A 59 -6.57 17.34 5.35
N VAL A 60 -7.06 18.57 5.53
CA VAL A 60 -7.35 19.46 4.42
C VAL A 60 -6.31 20.57 4.39
N ALA A 61 -5.73 20.81 3.20
CA ALA A 61 -4.79 21.91 3.02
C ALA A 61 -5.52 23.24 3.08
N GLY A 62 -4.98 24.18 3.83
CA GLY A 62 -5.53 25.52 3.89
C GLY A 62 -5.23 26.30 2.61
N PRO A 63 -5.92 27.44 2.42
CA PRO A 63 -5.76 28.22 1.19
C PRO A 63 -4.39 28.87 1.04
N ASN A 64 -3.64 28.99 2.14
CA ASN A 64 -2.33 29.63 2.13
C ASN A 64 -1.17 28.64 2.17
N ILE A 65 -1.44 27.35 1.91
CA ILE A 65 -0.41 26.35 1.96
C ILE A 65 0.63 26.57 0.86
N THR A 66 1.90 26.37 1.19
CA THR A 66 2.99 26.48 0.21
C THR A 66 3.03 25.20 -0.63
N SER A 67 3.76 25.29 -1.78
CA SER A 67 3.97 24.09 -2.60
C SER A 67 4.67 22.99 -1.83
N ASN A 68 5.68 23.34 -1.01
CA ASN A 68 6.37 22.33 -0.20
C ASN A 68 5.43 21.70 0.84
N GLY A 69 4.57 22.51 1.45
CA GLY A 69 3.57 21.99 2.38
C GLY A 69 2.59 21.04 1.71
N LEU A 70 2.18 21.40 0.49
CA LEU A 70 1.27 20.55 -0.27
C LEU A 70 1.92 19.21 -0.63
N PHE A 71 3.19 19.24 -1.08
CA PHE A 71 3.92 18.02 -1.39
C PHE A 71 4.06 17.13 -0.16
N HIS A 72 4.27 17.73 1.00
CA HIS A 72 4.37 16.99 2.25
C HIS A 72 3.05 16.26 2.55
N ILE A 73 1.93 16.95 2.43
CA ILE A 73 0.60 16.38 2.65
C ILE A 73 0.34 15.22 1.66
N GLU A 74 0.68 15.44 0.39
CA GLU A 74 0.48 14.41 -0.62
C GLU A 74 1.36 13.18 -0.36
N GLY A 75 2.57 13.38 0.15
CA GLY A 75 3.43 12.27 0.54
C GLY A 75 2.83 11.45 1.68
N MET A 76 2.24 12.11 2.68
CA MET A 76 1.57 11.41 3.76
C MET A 76 0.37 10.62 3.25
N ARG A 77 -0.41 11.21 2.35
CA ARG A 77 -1.57 10.55 1.75
C ARG A 77 -1.16 9.34 0.92
N PHE A 78 -0.06 9.47 0.19
CA PHE A 78 0.46 8.35 -0.59
C PHE A 78 0.80 7.17 0.33
N LEU A 79 1.54 7.44 1.40
CA LEU A 79 1.92 6.39 2.34
C LEU A 79 0.68 5.74 2.97
N MET A 80 -0.30 6.55 3.37
CA MET A 80 -1.52 6.02 3.95
C MET A 80 -2.28 5.16 2.94
N GLY A 81 -2.27 5.57 1.67
CA GLY A 81 -2.85 4.78 0.59
C GLY A 81 -2.18 3.43 0.43
N VAL A 82 -0.85 3.39 0.53
CA VAL A 82 -0.10 2.14 0.50
C VAL A 82 -0.56 1.22 1.64
N ILE A 83 -0.62 1.76 2.86
CA ILE A 83 -0.99 0.98 4.03
C ILE A 83 -2.40 0.40 3.89
N THR A 84 -3.36 1.23 3.53
CA THR A 84 -4.77 0.77 3.43
C THR A 84 -4.96 -0.22 2.29
N THR A 85 -4.26 -0.02 1.19
CA THR A 85 -4.33 -0.96 0.06
C THR A 85 -3.75 -2.32 0.43
N ARG A 86 -2.63 -2.33 1.15
CA ARG A 86 -2.04 -3.60 1.60
C ARG A 86 -2.95 -4.34 2.56
N ILE A 87 -3.58 -3.62 3.49
CA ILE A 87 -4.53 -4.23 4.42
C ILE A 87 -5.67 -4.89 3.65
N LYS A 88 -6.24 -4.17 2.70
CA LYS A 88 -7.35 -4.67 1.91
C LYS A 88 -6.96 -5.89 1.11
N LYS A 89 -5.81 -5.85 0.46
CA LYS A 89 -5.33 -6.99 -0.32
C LYS A 89 -5.03 -8.19 0.57
N GLY A 90 -4.44 -7.95 1.73
CA GLY A 90 -4.16 -9.03 2.68
C GLY A 90 -5.40 -9.70 3.21
N GLU A 91 -6.45 -8.93 3.46
CA GLU A 91 -7.73 -9.48 3.88
C GLU A 91 -8.36 -10.33 2.79
N ASN A 92 -8.29 -9.85 1.55
CA ASN A 92 -8.87 -10.59 0.42
C ASN A 92 -8.09 -11.86 0.12
N ASP A 93 -6.75 -11.79 0.17
CA ASP A 93 -5.90 -12.95 -0.10
C ASP A 93 -5.97 -13.99 1.02
N GLY A 94 -6.43 -13.59 2.19
CA GLY A 94 -6.53 -14.48 3.34
C GLY A 94 -7.76 -15.38 3.35
N ARG A 95 -8.58 -15.30 2.31
CA ARG A 95 -9.80 -16.09 2.21
C ARG A 95 -9.59 -17.50 1.71
#